data_d07a273848d4e42c0941b3d796b2d89c
#
_entry.id   d07a273848d4e42c0941b3d796b2d89c
#
_cell.length_a   1.000
_cell.length_b   1.000
_cell.length_c   1.000
_cell.angle_alpha   90.00
_cell.angle_beta   90.00
_cell.angle_gamma   90.00
#
_symmetry.space_group_name_H-M   'P 1'
#
loop_
_entity.id
_entity.type
_entity.pdbx_description
1 polymer ?
#
loop_
_entity_poly.entity_id
_entity_poly.type
_entity_poly.pdbx_seq_one_letter_code
_entity_poly.pdbx_strand_id
1 'polypeptide(L)'
;MAEAGNANTAANANDDKTTANNNVVHHHASSSHHNSTHTAGGLGTTQTTTPTSEGNTTNPRKVDEEYVLPISYGSCAYWLGKKADEYHSHEWTVFVRGQNNRDLRDAIESVTFQLHPSFAEPKRVLTEPPYEVTETGWGEFEIGIEIRFHPEVGEDKEKLTANLKLFPDADEIAKSGPQTTKKPLVVEHREELIFHKPRKSFWEKAIKKRKTIDEETGKVSFAYDECEVKSKHEALWKQREAKMRDDEELMKLWCAQKVTEERCRVLKAQLMVLEGQLLD
;
A
#
# COMPACT_ATOMS: atom_id res chain seq x y z
N MET A 1 19.65 -48.91 43.21
CA MET A 1 18.62 -48.36 44.12
C MET A 1 18.09 -47.16 43.39
N ALA A 2 17.00 -47.34 42.68
CA ALA A 2 15.61 -47.13 43.11
C ALA A 2 15.32 -45.63 43.00
N GLU A 3 14.43 -45.14 42.32
CA GLU A 3 13.08 -45.31 41.73
C GLU A 3 12.61 -43.91 41.39
N ALA A 4 12.12 -43.60 40.24
CA ALA A 4 10.78 -43.89 39.71
C ALA A 4 9.78 -42.75 40.05
N GLY A 5 9.04 -42.42 39.08
CA GLY A 5 7.66 -41.99 39.13
C GLY A 5 7.42 -40.60 38.54
N ASN A 6 6.68 -40.39 37.59
CA ASN A 6 5.45 -40.89 36.98
C ASN A 6 4.73 -39.64 36.41
N ALA A 7 4.52 -39.62 35.15
CA ALA A 7 3.27 -39.64 34.40
C ALA A 7 2.13 -38.73 34.90
N ASN A 8 1.58 -37.93 34.06
CA ASN A 8 0.23 -38.02 33.49
C ASN A 8 -0.11 -36.79 32.65
N THR A 9 -0.36 -37.06 31.40
CA THR A 9 -1.67 -37.09 30.69
C THR A 9 -2.50 -35.80 30.78
N ALA A 10 -2.75 -35.15 29.69
CA ALA A 10 -3.97 -35.35 28.95
C ALA A 10 -4.06 -34.39 27.78
N ALA A 11 -4.45 -34.95 26.68
CA ALA A 11 -4.87 -34.32 25.44
C ALA A 11 -6.02 -33.34 25.67
N ASN A 12 -6.03 -32.28 24.90
CA ASN A 12 -7.29 -31.85 24.31
C ASN A 12 -7.02 -31.21 22.95
N ALA A 13 -7.49 -31.90 21.93
CA ALA A 13 -7.64 -31.43 20.58
C ALA A 13 -8.80 -30.43 20.57
N ASN A 14 -8.58 -29.29 19.99
CA ASN A 14 -9.64 -28.53 19.34
C ASN A 14 -9.12 -28.01 18.01
N ASP A 15 -9.63 -28.65 16.96
CA ASP A 15 -9.65 -28.12 15.60
C ASP A 15 -10.33 -26.75 15.60
N ASP A 16 -9.63 -25.74 15.14
CA ASP A 16 -10.30 -24.58 14.58
C ASP A 16 -9.60 -24.17 13.28
N LYS A 17 -10.29 -24.48 12.20
CA LYS A 17 -9.96 -24.06 10.85
C LYS A 17 -10.21 -22.57 10.74
N THR A 18 -9.17 -21.77 10.78
CA THR A 18 -9.29 -20.36 10.38
C THR A 18 -8.80 -20.20 8.95
N THR A 19 -9.76 -20.11 8.07
CA THR A 19 -9.62 -19.77 6.67
C THR A 19 -9.02 -18.36 6.57
N ALA A 20 -7.88 -18.25 5.92
CA ALA A 20 -7.29 -16.96 5.58
C ALA A 20 -8.19 -16.26 4.55
N ASN A 21 -8.91 -15.27 5.01
CA ASN A 21 -9.72 -14.38 4.17
C ASN A 21 -8.83 -13.22 3.73
N ASN A 22 -8.40 -13.24 2.47
CA ASN A 22 -7.83 -12.08 1.80
C ASN A 22 -8.96 -11.08 1.52
N ASN A 23 -9.26 -10.23 2.49
CA ASN A 23 -10.13 -9.09 2.26
C ASN A 23 -9.30 -7.95 1.67
N VAL A 24 -9.47 -7.75 0.38
CA VAL A 24 -9.15 -6.48 -0.28
C VAL A 24 -10.21 -5.48 0.17
N VAL A 25 -9.86 -4.62 1.10
CA VAL A 25 -10.74 -3.57 1.59
C VAL A 25 -10.58 -2.36 0.67
N HIS A 26 -11.58 -2.14 -0.17
CA HIS A 26 -11.70 -0.88 -0.91
C HIS A 26 -12.27 0.19 0.03
N HIS A 27 -11.43 1.10 0.47
CA HIS A 27 -11.89 2.28 1.19
C HIS A 27 -12.30 3.38 0.21
N HIS A 28 -13.62 3.62 0.16
CA HIS A 28 -14.18 4.80 -0.49
C HIS A 28 -14.15 5.96 0.49
N ALA A 29 -13.46 7.03 0.15
CA ALA A 29 -13.53 8.28 0.88
C ALA A 29 -14.90 8.93 0.63
N SER A 30 -15.81 8.83 1.62
CA SER A 30 -17.11 9.48 1.60
C SER A 30 -17.01 10.84 2.29
N SER A 31 -17.10 11.91 1.53
CA SER A 31 -17.26 13.27 2.07
C SER A 31 -18.71 13.46 2.54
N SER A 32 -18.93 13.54 3.85
CA SER A 32 -20.20 13.90 4.44
C SER A 32 -20.37 15.44 4.46
N HIS A 33 -21.29 15.92 3.65
CA HIS A 33 -21.77 17.31 3.73
C HIS A 33 -22.80 17.41 4.86
N HIS A 34 -22.50 18.21 5.88
CA HIS A 34 -23.51 18.67 6.84
C HIS A 34 -24.16 19.93 6.33
N ASN A 35 -25.45 19.81 6.07
CA ASN A 35 -26.33 20.92 5.71
C ASN A 35 -27.01 21.38 7.00
N SER A 36 -26.72 22.60 7.44
CA SER A 36 -27.47 23.27 8.52
C SER A 36 -28.28 24.41 7.92
N THR A 37 -29.58 24.21 7.94
CA THR A 37 -30.58 25.24 7.62
C THR A 37 -30.79 26.13 8.84
N HIS A 38 -30.65 27.45 8.70
CA HIS A 38 -31.32 28.45 9.52
C HIS A 38 -31.94 29.54 8.65
N THR A 39 -33.26 29.60 8.77
CA THR A 39 -34.15 30.68 8.32
C THR A 39 -34.06 31.90 9.24
N ALA A 40 -34.01 33.10 8.71
CA ALA A 40 -34.87 34.20 9.09
C ALA A 40 -34.49 35.50 8.37
N GLY A 41 -35.51 36.19 7.94
CA GLY A 41 -35.59 37.30 7.03
C GLY A 41 -35.13 38.68 7.53
N GLY A 42 -35.05 39.59 6.59
CA GLY A 42 -34.77 41.03 6.78
C GLY A 42 -34.64 41.75 5.46
N LEU A 43 -35.66 42.53 5.11
CA LEU A 43 -35.68 43.49 3.99
C LEU A 43 -34.64 44.59 4.19
N GLY A 44 -33.97 45.04 3.12
CA GLY A 44 -33.17 46.25 3.13
C GLY A 44 -32.37 46.52 1.87
N THR A 45 -33.01 47.23 0.94
CA THR A 45 -32.47 48.31 0.05
C THR A 45 -31.18 48.11 -0.77
N THR A 46 -31.37 48.13 -2.06
CA THR A 46 -30.48 48.31 -3.21
C THR A 46 -29.30 49.27 -3.01
N GLN A 47 -28.09 48.79 -3.23
CA GLN A 47 -27.01 49.58 -3.85
C GLN A 47 -26.21 48.68 -4.79
N THR A 48 -26.26 49.02 -6.05
CA THR A 48 -25.50 48.44 -7.15
C THR A 48 -24.04 48.87 -7.04
N THR A 49 -23.19 48.03 -6.55
CA THR A 49 -21.75 48.12 -6.79
C THR A 49 -21.31 46.82 -7.42
N THR A 50 -20.90 46.90 -8.67
CA THR A 50 -20.22 45.83 -9.38
C THR A 50 -18.95 45.43 -8.61
N PRO A 51 -18.81 44.23 -8.09
CA PRO A 51 -17.51 43.75 -7.67
C PRO A 51 -16.78 43.26 -8.92
N THR A 52 -15.70 43.95 -9.24
CA THR A 52 -14.62 43.42 -10.08
C THR A 52 -14.23 42.04 -9.53
N SER A 53 -14.61 41.01 -10.23
CA SER A 53 -14.20 39.66 -9.89
C SER A 53 -12.71 39.50 -10.17
N GLU A 54 -11.91 39.74 -9.14
CA GLU A 54 -10.55 39.16 -9.12
C GLU A 54 -10.69 37.66 -9.22
N GLY A 55 -10.23 37.15 -10.35
CA GLY A 55 -10.38 35.76 -10.71
C GLY A 55 -9.65 34.85 -9.72
N ASN A 56 -10.42 34.21 -8.87
CA ASN A 56 -10.00 32.99 -8.24
C ASN A 56 -9.88 31.94 -9.36
N THR A 57 -8.68 31.81 -9.92
CA THR A 57 -8.36 30.75 -10.88
C THR A 57 -8.37 29.42 -10.15
N THR A 58 -9.56 28.92 -9.88
CA THR A 58 -9.76 27.54 -9.42
C THR A 58 -9.20 26.64 -10.50
N ASN A 59 -8.05 26.05 -10.22
CA ASN A 59 -7.42 25.06 -11.08
C ASN A 59 -8.42 23.91 -11.30
N PRO A 60 -9.03 23.78 -12.50
CA PRO A 60 -10.15 22.87 -12.70
C PRO A 60 -9.69 21.44 -12.54
N ARG A 61 -10.52 20.62 -11.90
CA ARG A 61 -10.30 19.17 -11.86
C ARG A 61 -10.45 18.60 -13.28
N LYS A 62 -9.64 17.60 -13.60
CA LYS A 62 -9.76 16.89 -14.86
C LYS A 62 -10.93 15.91 -14.76
N VAL A 63 -11.82 15.94 -15.75
CA VAL A 63 -12.98 15.05 -15.80
C VAL A 63 -12.55 13.71 -16.41
N ASP A 64 -13.01 12.62 -15.84
CA ASP A 64 -12.94 11.24 -16.37
C ASP A 64 -11.55 10.57 -16.40
N GLU A 65 -10.58 11.08 -15.65
CA GLU A 65 -9.29 10.42 -15.52
C GLU A 65 -8.96 10.12 -14.05
N GLU A 66 -8.37 8.95 -13.83
CA GLU A 66 -7.89 8.50 -12.52
C GLU A 66 -6.37 8.40 -12.54
N TYR A 67 -5.76 8.72 -11.41
CA TYR A 67 -4.34 8.50 -11.20
C TYR A 67 -4.13 7.53 -10.07
N VAL A 68 -3.40 6.45 -10.36
CA VAL A 68 -3.09 5.41 -9.39
C VAL A 68 -1.63 5.53 -8.98
N LEU A 69 -1.42 5.67 -7.67
CA LEU A 69 -0.10 5.73 -7.05
C LEU A 69 0.11 4.46 -6.21
N PRO A 70 0.79 3.44 -6.72
CA PRO A 70 1.08 2.24 -5.97
C PRO A 70 2.19 2.50 -4.96
N ILE A 71 1.91 2.22 -3.70
CA ILE A 71 2.82 2.36 -2.58
C ILE A 71 3.02 1.03 -1.85
N SER A 72 4.12 0.94 -1.13
CA SER A 72 4.36 -0.08 -0.12
C SER A 72 4.67 0.58 1.21
N TYR A 73 4.09 0.08 2.29
CA TYR A 73 4.35 0.57 3.64
C TYR A 73 4.42 -0.59 4.64
N GLY A 74 5.04 -0.36 5.78
CA GLY A 74 5.17 -1.41 6.78
C GLY A 74 6.38 -1.25 7.67
N SER A 75 6.91 -2.37 8.18
CA SER A 75 8.06 -2.40 9.07
C SER A 75 9.07 -3.46 8.69
N CYS A 76 10.33 -3.20 9.05
CA CYS A 76 11.46 -4.08 8.89
C CYS A 76 12.24 -4.12 10.20
N ALA A 77 12.44 -5.28 10.81
CA ALA A 77 13.08 -5.42 12.12
C ALA A 77 14.25 -6.42 12.09
N TYR A 78 15.41 -5.99 12.59
CA TYR A 78 16.61 -6.80 12.77
C TYR A 78 16.82 -7.10 14.24
N TRP A 79 17.02 -8.35 14.58
CA TRP A 79 17.44 -8.73 15.93
C TRP A 79 18.91 -8.27 16.17
N LEU A 80 19.16 -7.61 17.29
CA LEU A 80 20.49 -7.10 17.63
C LEU A 80 21.46 -8.17 18.15
N GLY A 81 20.97 -9.36 18.46
CA GLY A 81 21.80 -10.48 18.88
C GLY A 81 22.56 -10.20 20.17
N LYS A 82 23.90 -10.31 20.14
CA LYS A 82 24.76 -10.05 21.29
C LYS A 82 24.80 -8.59 21.74
N LYS A 83 24.27 -7.67 20.93
CA LYS A 83 24.18 -6.22 21.25
C LYS A 83 22.82 -5.88 21.89
N ALA A 84 21.91 -6.87 21.98
CA ALA A 84 20.61 -6.68 22.59
C ALA A 84 20.76 -6.51 24.11
N ASP A 85 19.96 -5.61 24.66
CA ASP A 85 19.73 -5.44 26.09
C ASP A 85 18.25 -5.56 26.43
N GLU A 86 17.84 -5.31 27.66
CA GLU A 86 16.46 -5.45 28.13
C GLU A 86 15.49 -4.55 27.38
N TYR A 87 15.95 -3.36 26.94
CA TYR A 87 15.12 -2.33 26.31
C TYR A 87 15.39 -2.17 24.81
N HIS A 88 16.46 -2.77 24.27
CA HIS A 88 16.88 -2.64 22.89
C HIS A 88 17.20 -4.03 22.29
N SER A 89 16.16 -4.84 22.08
CA SER A 89 16.34 -6.17 21.50
C SER A 89 16.42 -6.15 19.97
N HIS A 90 15.79 -5.19 19.31
CA HIS A 90 15.71 -5.04 17.86
C HIS A 90 15.99 -3.61 17.42
N GLU A 91 16.62 -3.47 16.25
CA GLU A 91 16.57 -2.26 15.44
C GLU A 91 15.47 -2.45 14.40
N TRP A 92 14.54 -1.53 14.32
CA TRP A 92 13.42 -1.60 13.40
C TRP A 92 13.25 -0.29 12.62
N THR A 93 12.69 -0.41 11.44
CA THR A 93 12.40 0.71 10.54
C THR A 93 10.96 0.60 10.09
N VAL A 94 10.17 1.66 10.26
CA VAL A 94 8.87 1.84 9.59
C VAL A 94 9.09 2.66 8.33
N PHE A 95 8.37 2.34 7.26
CA PHE A 95 8.60 2.94 5.95
C PHE A 95 7.32 3.15 5.15
N VAL A 96 7.38 4.14 4.24
CA VAL A 96 6.48 4.32 3.10
C VAL A 96 7.36 4.51 1.86
N ARG A 97 7.12 3.75 0.81
CA ARG A 97 7.90 3.84 -0.43
C ARG A 97 7.03 3.57 -1.67
N GLY A 98 7.43 4.11 -2.79
CA GLY A 98 6.79 3.77 -4.07
C GLY A 98 7.15 2.34 -4.49
N GLN A 99 6.19 1.63 -5.05
CA GLN A 99 6.48 0.34 -5.67
C GLN A 99 7.43 0.51 -6.85
N ASN A 100 8.32 -0.46 -7.07
CA ASN A 100 9.38 -0.40 -8.10
C ASN A 100 10.29 0.83 -7.95
N ASN A 101 10.58 1.23 -6.72
CA ASN A 101 11.40 2.41 -6.39
C ASN A 101 10.87 3.73 -6.99
N ARG A 102 9.57 3.82 -7.24
CA ARG A 102 8.94 5.02 -7.78
C ARG A 102 9.12 6.21 -6.85
N ASP A 103 9.49 7.36 -7.39
CA ASP A 103 9.54 8.61 -6.64
C ASP A 103 8.12 9.08 -6.29
N LEU A 104 7.91 9.39 -5.02
CA LEU A 104 6.61 9.82 -4.49
C LEU A 104 6.48 11.34 -4.35
N ARG A 105 7.59 12.10 -4.51
CA ARG A 105 7.65 13.55 -4.28
C ARG A 105 6.68 14.37 -5.11
N ASP A 106 6.27 13.87 -6.28
CA ASP A 106 5.30 14.61 -7.10
C ASP A 106 3.90 14.67 -6.49
N ALA A 107 3.53 13.66 -5.71
CA ALA A 107 2.20 13.56 -5.12
C ALA A 107 2.21 13.81 -3.61
N ILE A 108 3.28 13.41 -2.91
CA ILE A 108 3.36 13.42 -1.45
C ILE A 108 4.15 14.65 -0.98
N GLU A 109 3.49 15.47 -0.17
CA GLU A 109 4.08 16.62 0.52
C GLU A 109 4.85 16.18 1.77
N SER A 110 4.26 15.29 2.57
CA SER A 110 4.88 14.78 3.78
C SER A 110 4.29 13.44 4.22
N VAL A 111 5.10 12.68 4.95
CA VAL A 111 4.67 11.47 5.64
C VAL A 111 4.92 11.65 7.14
N THR A 112 3.88 11.46 7.93
CA THR A 112 3.95 11.53 9.39
C THR A 112 3.79 10.13 9.97
N PHE A 113 4.77 9.70 10.76
CA PHE A 113 4.68 8.46 11.56
C PHE A 113 4.34 8.81 13.01
N GLN A 114 3.29 8.19 13.54
CA GLN A 114 2.90 8.29 14.93
C GLN A 114 3.34 7.02 15.67
N LEU A 115 4.44 7.14 16.39
CA LEU A 115 5.01 6.08 17.21
C LEU A 115 4.31 5.99 18.57
N HIS A 116 4.67 4.98 19.36
CA HIS A 116 4.18 4.84 20.73
C HIS A 116 4.62 6.04 21.59
N PRO A 117 3.77 6.53 22.53
CA PRO A 117 4.07 7.69 23.36
C PRO A 117 5.32 7.55 24.26
N SER A 118 5.85 6.35 24.45
CA SER A 118 7.10 6.13 25.20
C SER A 118 8.35 6.66 24.49
N PHE A 119 8.29 6.91 23.18
CA PHE A 119 9.39 7.54 22.46
C PHE A 119 9.45 9.04 22.76
N ALA A 120 10.67 9.60 22.85
CA ALA A 120 10.87 11.02 23.18
C ALA A 120 10.16 11.96 22.19
N GLU A 121 10.16 11.59 20.89
CA GLU A 121 9.47 12.30 19.85
C GLU A 121 8.56 11.33 19.10
N PRO A 122 7.36 11.04 19.60
CA PRO A 122 6.50 10.03 19.00
C PRO A 122 5.95 10.42 17.64
N LYS A 123 5.89 11.71 17.33
CA LYS A 123 5.45 12.20 16.01
C LYS A 123 6.66 12.56 15.15
N ARG A 124 6.86 11.80 14.08
CA ARG A 124 7.96 12.00 13.12
C ARG A 124 7.38 12.45 11.77
N VAL A 125 7.77 13.64 11.32
CA VAL A 125 7.31 14.22 10.05
C VAL A 125 8.48 14.26 9.08
N LEU A 126 8.30 13.64 7.92
CA LEU A 126 9.30 13.59 6.84
C LEU A 126 8.70 14.25 5.60
N THR A 127 9.42 15.21 5.04
CA THR A 127 9.02 15.98 3.83
C THR A 127 9.79 15.53 2.60
N GLU A 128 10.82 14.72 2.77
CA GLU A 128 11.67 14.19 1.70
C GLU A 128 11.90 12.69 1.87
N PRO A 129 12.04 11.94 0.78
CA PRO A 129 12.41 10.54 0.86
C PRO A 129 13.87 10.37 1.35
N PRO A 130 14.23 9.21 1.92
CA PRO A 130 13.36 8.07 2.12
C PRO A 130 12.39 8.34 3.27
N TYR A 131 11.11 8.08 3.07
CA TYR A 131 10.13 8.19 4.16
C TYR A 131 10.26 6.98 5.08
N GLU A 132 11.28 7.01 5.94
CA GLU A 132 11.66 5.94 6.84
C GLU A 132 12.04 6.49 8.21
N VAL A 133 11.59 5.82 9.27
CA VAL A 133 12.01 6.09 10.66
C VAL A 133 12.60 4.83 11.24
N THR A 134 13.84 4.93 11.71
CA THR A 134 14.56 3.83 12.36
C THR A 134 14.72 4.11 13.85
N GLU A 135 14.38 3.14 14.67
CA GLU A 135 14.48 3.18 16.12
C GLU A 135 14.93 1.81 16.65
N THR A 136 15.20 1.76 17.95
CA THR A 136 15.46 0.51 18.66
C THR A 136 14.39 0.28 19.72
N GLY A 137 14.09 -0.97 20.02
CA GLY A 137 13.09 -1.30 21.02
C GLY A 137 12.90 -2.80 21.21
N TRP A 138 11.97 -3.15 22.10
CA TRP A 138 11.64 -4.53 22.48
C TRP A 138 10.17 -4.88 22.33
N GLY A 139 9.31 -3.88 22.15
CA GLY A 139 7.85 -4.05 22.12
C GLY A 139 7.27 -3.89 20.72
N GLU A 140 6.26 -4.67 20.42
CA GLU A 140 5.42 -4.57 19.23
C GLU A 140 4.25 -3.62 19.49
N PHE A 141 3.95 -2.74 18.55
CA PHE A 141 2.85 -1.78 18.66
C PHE A 141 2.36 -1.33 17.28
N GLU A 142 1.23 -0.65 17.28
CA GLU A 142 0.65 -0.07 16.09
C GLU A 142 1.25 1.31 15.81
N ILE A 143 1.66 1.55 14.57
CA ILE A 143 2.23 2.81 14.09
C ILE A 143 1.23 3.44 13.14
N GLY A 144 0.71 4.62 13.51
CA GLY A 144 -0.12 5.42 12.62
C GLY A 144 0.74 6.09 11.54
N ILE A 145 0.27 6.07 10.30
CA ILE A 145 0.93 6.71 9.16
C ILE A 145 -0.07 7.68 8.53
N GLU A 146 0.25 8.96 8.51
CA GLU A 146 -0.52 9.97 7.78
C GLU A 146 0.30 10.46 6.58
N ILE A 147 -0.21 10.25 5.39
CA ILE A 147 0.36 10.71 4.13
C ILE A 147 -0.39 11.98 3.74
N ARG A 148 0.30 13.10 3.65
CA ARG A 148 -0.26 14.38 3.17
C ARG A 148 0.15 14.57 1.72
N PHE A 149 -0.81 14.95 0.89
CA PHE A 149 -0.59 15.19 -0.53
C PHE A 149 -0.40 16.67 -0.83
N HIS A 150 0.29 16.96 -1.93
CA HIS A 150 0.35 18.31 -2.44
C HIS A 150 -1.06 18.82 -2.81
N PRO A 151 -1.37 20.09 -2.56
CA PRO A 151 -2.70 20.65 -2.87
C PRO A 151 -3.11 20.47 -4.35
N GLU A 152 -2.12 20.35 -5.24
CA GLU A 152 -2.35 20.15 -6.67
C GLU A 152 -2.93 18.76 -7.01
N VAL A 153 -2.75 17.77 -6.14
CA VAL A 153 -3.31 16.43 -6.31
C VAL A 153 -4.83 16.45 -6.22
N GLY A 154 -5.37 17.28 -5.32
CA GLY A 154 -6.81 17.46 -5.14
C GLY A 154 -7.39 16.70 -3.95
N GLU A 155 -6.58 15.87 -3.30
CA GLU A 155 -6.87 15.21 -2.03
C GLU A 155 -5.99 15.82 -0.93
N ASP A 156 -6.43 15.74 0.33
CA ASP A 156 -5.69 16.34 1.44
C ASP A 156 -4.71 15.34 2.05
N LYS A 157 -5.22 14.19 2.49
CA LYS A 157 -4.41 13.19 3.18
C LYS A 157 -5.03 11.79 3.18
N GLU A 158 -4.17 10.80 3.37
CA GLU A 158 -4.53 9.41 3.60
C GLU A 158 -3.98 8.94 4.96
N LYS A 159 -4.70 8.04 5.61
CA LYS A 159 -4.30 7.48 6.91
C LYS A 159 -4.20 5.96 6.80
N LEU A 160 -3.04 5.46 7.12
CA LEU A 160 -2.72 4.04 7.14
C LEU A 160 -2.24 3.63 8.53
N THR A 161 -2.20 2.34 8.76
CA THR A 161 -1.71 1.76 10.01
C THR A 161 -0.77 0.61 9.70
N ALA A 162 0.40 0.61 10.32
CA ALA A 162 1.36 -0.48 10.25
C ALA A 162 1.56 -1.11 11.63
N ASN A 163 1.46 -2.43 11.71
CA ASN A 163 1.79 -3.16 12.92
C ASN A 163 3.29 -3.48 12.93
N LEU A 164 4.01 -2.94 13.91
CA LEU A 164 5.39 -3.31 14.12
C LEU A 164 5.48 -4.73 14.66
N LYS A 165 6.13 -5.61 13.91
CA LYS A 165 6.45 -6.98 14.30
C LYS A 165 7.95 -7.12 14.51
N LEU A 166 8.32 -7.65 15.68
CA LEU A 166 9.71 -7.90 16.07
C LEU A 166 10.03 -9.39 16.09
N PHE A 167 9.02 -10.22 16.39
CA PHE A 167 9.19 -11.66 16.53
C PHE A 167 8.40 -12.39 15.44
N PRO A 168 9.05 -13.30 14.69
CA PRO A 168 8.36 -14.10 13.69
C PRO A 168 7.39 -15.08 14.38
N ASP A 169 6.23 -15.27 13.80
CA ASP A 169 5.31 -16.30 14.22
C ASP A 169 5.75 -17.71 13.77
N ALA A 170 5.04 -18.75 14.23
CA ALA A 170 5.38 -20.15 13.93
C ALA A 170 5.35 -20.44 12.43
N ASP A 171 4.42 -19.85 11.69
CA ASP A 171 4.29 -20.06 10.24
C ASP A 171 5.43 -19.36 9.48
N GLU A 172 5.87 -18.21 9.91
CA GLU A 172 7.02 -17.51 9.33
C GLU A 172 8.32 -18.25 9.62
N ILE A 173 8.49 -18.79 10.82
CA ILE A 173 9.63 -19.64 11.18
C ILE A 173 9.65 -20.89 10.31
N ALA A 174 8.50 -21.54 10.10
CA ALA A 174 8.39 -22.72 9.24
C ALA A 174 8.73 -22.42 7.77
N LYS A 175 8.30 -21.27 7.24
CA LYS A 175 8.55 -20.87 5.85
C LYS A 175 9.96 -20.37 5.60
N SER A 176 10.49 -19.62 6.54
CA SER A 176 11.69 -18.81 6.34
C SER A 176 12.83 -19.11 7.30
N GLY A 177 12.60 -19.98 8.30
CA GLY A 177 13.53 -20.24 9.40
C GLY A 177 13.56 -19.09 10.43
N PRO A 178 14.29 -19.27 11.54
CA PRO A 178 14.34 -18.29 12.62
C PRO A 178 14.96 -16.97 12.17
N GLN A 179 14.57 -15.89 12.84
CA GLN A 179 15.18 -14.58 12.68
C GLN A 179 16.66 -14.61 13.09
N THR A 180 17.49 -13.84 12.41
CA THR A 180 18.90 -13.68 12.72
C THR A 180 19.31 -12.21 12.65
N THR A 181 20.50 -11.88 13.11
CA THR A 181 21.05 -10.50 13.00
C THR A 181 21.24 -10.01 11.56
N LYS A 182 21.21 -10.91 10.57
CA LYS A 182 21.34 -10.58 9.14
C LYS A 182 20.04 -10.69 8.36
N LYS A 183 19.07 -11.41 8.90
CA LYS A 183 17.79 -11.66 8.24
C LYS A 183 16.70 -10.92 9.00
N PRO A 184 16.17 -9.83 8.44
CA PRO A 184 15.10 -9.09 9.09
C PRO A 184 13.77 -9.83 9.02
N LEU A 185 12.89 -9.51 9.97
CA LEU A 185 11.47 -9.72 9.84
C LEU A 185 10.87 -8.52 9.11
N VAL A 186 10.15 -8.75 8.02
CA VAL A 186 9.56 -7.68 7.20
C VAL A 186 8.07 -7.91 7.09
N VAL A 187 7.30 -6.94 7.55
CA VAL A 187 5.86 -6.84 7.33
C VAL A 187 5.64 -5.72 6.33
N GLU A 188 5.12 -6.04 5.16
CA GLU A 188 4.93 -5.09 4.07
C GLU A 188 3.51 -5.22 3.54
N HIS A 189 2.83 -4.09 3.45
CA HIS A 189 1.53 -3.93 2.84
C HIS A 189 1.69 -3.18 1.53
N ARG A 190 0.89 -3.54 0.54
CA ARG A 190 0.81 -2.84 -0.74
C ARG A 190 -0.55 -2.20 -0.85
N GLU A 191 -0.57 -0.96 -1.27
CA GLU A 191 -1.77 -0.16 -1.41
C GLU A 191 -1.72 0.61 -2.72
N GLU A 192 -2.88 0.85 -3.30
CA GLU A 192 -3.06 1.71 -4.46
C GLU A 192 -3.84 2.94 -4.05
N LEU A 193 -3.18 4.08 -3.99
CA LEU A 193 -3.83 5.36 -3.74
C LEU A 193 -4.45 5.84 -5.06
N ILE A 194 -5.78 5.89 -5.10
CA ILE A 194 -6.54 6.25 -6.30
C ILE A 194 -7.05 7.68 -6.16
N PHE A 195 -6.56 8.56 -7.03
CA PHE A 195 -6.98 9.95 -7.09
C PHE A 195 -7.97 10.13 -8.23
N HIS A 196 -9.23 10.37 -7.86
CA HIS A 196 -10.30 10.62 -8.81
C HIS A 196 -10.28 12.09 -9.25
N LYS A 197 -10.25 12.31 -10.57
CA LYS A 197 -10.31 13.65 -11.18
C LYS A 197 -9.25 14.61 -10.60
N PRO A 198 -7.95 14.28 -10.70
CA PRO A 198 -6.89 15.13 -10.18
C PRO A 198 -6.93 16.52 -10.85
N ARG A 199 -6.32 17.50 -10.22
CA ARG A 199 -6.26 18.84 -10.78
C ARG A 199 -5.46 18.87 -12.09
N LYS A 200 -5.86 19.73 -13.02
CA LYS A 200 -5.22 19.81 -14.34
C LYS A 200 -3.72 20.09 -14.25
N SER A 201 -3.29 20.94 -13.31
CA SER A 201 -1.87 21.25 -13.09
C SER A 201 -1.05 20.02 -12.73
N PHE A 202 -1.56 19.22 -11.80
CA PHE A 202 -0.91 17.95 -11.41
C PHE A 202 -0.88 16.96 -12.57
N TRP A 203 -2.00 16.82 -13.30
CA TRP A 203 -2.08 15.96 -14.46
C TRP A 203 -1.03 16.31 -15.52
N GLU A 204 -0.90 17.58 -15.87
CA GLU A 204 0.06 18.02 -16.87
C GLU A 204 1.52 17.84 -16.44
N LYS A 205 1.80 18.11 -15.18
CA LYS A 205 3.15 18.03 -14.61
C LYS A 205 3.61 16.58 -14.38
N ALA A 206 2.78 15.79 -13.71
CA ALA A 206 3.19 14.49 -13.17
C ALA A 206 2.79 13.31 -14.06
N ILE A 207 1.78 13.46 -14.90
CA ILE A 207 1.17 12.34 -15.62
C ILE A 207 1.38 12.46 -17.13
N LYS A 208 0.97 13.58 -17.73
CA LYS A 208 1.02 13.75 -19.18
C LYS A 208 2.42 13.62 -19.77
N LYS A 209 3.43 14.13 -19.07
CA LYS A 209 4.83 14.07 -19.50
C LYS A 209 5.39 12.64 -19.54
N ARG A 210 4.76 11.72 -18.81
CA ARG A 210 5.23 10.34 -18.62
C ARG A 210 4.39 9.31 -19.35
N LYS A 211 3.32 9.76 -20.02
CA LYS A 211 2.47 8.90 -20.83
C LYS A 211 3.18 8.55 -22.11
N THR A 212 3.45 7.27 -22.32
CA THR A 212 3.93 6.71 -23.58
C THR A 212 2.85 5.82 -24.18
N ILE A 213 2.65 5.93 -25.49
CA ILE A 213 1.72 5.09 -26.24
C ILE A 213 2.59 4.23 -27.16
N ASP A 214 2.51 2.93 -26.98
CA ASP A 214 3.13 1.99 -27.89
C ASP A 214 2.37 2.02 -29.24
N GLU A 215 3.05 2.40 -30.29
CA GLU A 215 2.44 2.63 -31.62
C GLU A 215 1.93 1.33 -32.25
N GLU A 216 2.52 0.17 -31.94
CA GLU A 216 2.12 -1.12 -32.50
C GLU A 216 0.93 -1.73 -31.77
N THR A 217 0.91 -1.63 -30.45
CA THR A 217 -0.11 -2.30 -29.62
C THR A 217 -1.21 -1.36 -29.13
N GLY A 218 -1.03 -0.03 -29.30
CA GLY A 218 -1.92 0.99 -28.73
C GLY A 218 -1.91 1.02 -27.19
N LYS A 219 -0.99 0.27 -26.57
CA LYS A 219 -0.92 0.17 -25.11
C LYS A 219 -0.38 1.46 -24.52
N VAL A 220 -1.14 2.02 -23.59
CA VAL A 220 -0.71 3.18 -22.81
C VAL A 220 0.12 2.69 -21.65
N SER A 221 1.34 3.21 -21.53
CA SER A 221 2.21 3.00 -20.39
C SER A 221 2.63 4.34 -19.81
N PHE A 222 2.95 4.34 -18.51
CA PHE A 222 3.45 5.52 -17.82
C PHE A 222 4.86 5.22 -17.32
N ALA A 223 5.83 6.00 -17.76
CA ALA A 223 7.15 5.99 -17.17
C ALA A 223 7.08 6.71 -15.82
N TYR A 224 7.82 6.21 -14.83
CA TYR A 224 7.93 6.83 -13.51
C TYR A 224 9.38 7.19 -13.27
N ASP A 225 9.61 8.31 -12.59
CA ASP A 225 10.95 8.62 -12.11
C ASP A 225 11.24 7.70 -10.93
N GLU A 226 12.44 7.12 -10.94
CA GLU A 226 12.94 6.37 -9.80
C GLU A 226 13.43 7.33 -8.72
N CYS A 227 13.20 6.96 -7.47
CA CYS A 227 13.72 7.71 -6.34
C CYS A 227 15.25 7.58 -6.31
N GLU A 228 15.95 8.71 -6.46
CA GLU A 228 17.41 8.76 -6.42
C GLU A 228 17.97 8.62 -4.99
N VAL A 229 17.14 8.92 -4.01
CA VAL A 229 17.53 8.87 -2.59
C VAL A 229 17.50 7.43 -2.10
N LYS A 230 18.66 6.97 -1.65
CA LYS A 230 18.83 5.58 -1.24
C LYS A 230 18.36 5.36 0.19
N SER A 231 17.52 4.35 0.36
CA SER A 231 17.17 3.79 1.65
C SER A 231 18.35 3.04 2.28
N LYS A 232 18.44 3.03 3.61
CA LYS A 232 19.33 2.14 4.36
C LYS A 232 19.12 0.66 3.99
N HIS A 233 17.92 0.30 3.57
CA HIS A 233 17.49 -1.06 3.23
C HIS A 233 17.31 -1.30 1.72
N GLU A 234 17.89 -0.47 0.86
CA GLU A 234 17.66 -0.52 -0.59
C GLU A 234 17.91 -1.90 -1.21
N ALA A 235 18.96 -2.59 -0.80
CA ALA A 235 19.27 -3.94 -1.29
C ALA A 235 18.16 -4.94 -0.94
N LEU A 236 17.60 -4.82 0.28
CA LEU A 236 16.47 -5.62 0.72
C LEU A 236 15.22 -5.34 -0.11
N TRP A 237 14.92 -4.05 -0.36
CA TRP A 237 13.77 -3.64 -1.15
C TRP A 237 13.87 -4.14 -2.58
N LYS A 238 15.02 -3.98 -3.23
CA LYS A 238 15.26 -4.50 -4.60
C LYS A 238 15.09 -6.02 -4.69
N GLN A 239 15.59 -6.76 -3.71
CA GLN A 239 15.43 -8.22 -3.68
C GLN A 239 13.97 -8.63 -3.53
N ARG A 240 13.21 -7.94 -2.67
CA ARG A 240 11.79 -8.23 -2.46
C ARG A 240 10.94 -7.90 -3.68
N GLU A 241 11.19 -6.76 -4.32
CA GLU A 241 10.49 -6.36 -5.54
C GLU A 241 10.77 -7.30 -6.71
N ALA A 242 12.01 -7.75 -6.87
CA ALA A 242 12.34 -8.74 -7.89
C ALA A 242 11.54 -10.03 -7.69
N LYS A 243 11.55 -10.56 -6.45
CA LYS A 243 10.75 -11.76 -6.12
C LYS A 243 9.26 -11.57 -6.41
N MET A 244 8.69 -10.42 -6.03
CA MET A 244 7.25 -10.18 -6.23
C MET A 244 6.88 -10.00 -7.70
N ARG A 245 7.75 -9.43 -8.52
CA ARG A 245 7.53 -9.38 -9.98
C ARG A 245 7.47 -10.77 -10.59
N ASP A 246 8.37 -11.65 -10.16
CA ASP A 246 8.37 -13.05 -10.61
C ASP A 246 7.07 -13.77 -10.20
N ASP A 247 6.60 -13.55 -8.96
CA ASP A 247 5.35 -14.12 -8.48
C ASP A 247 4.13 -13.57 -9.23
N GLU A 248 4.08 -12.27 -9.52
CA GLU A 248 3.02 -11.64 -10.31
C GLU A 248 3.01 -12.13 -11.76
N GLU A 249 4.18 -12.28 -12.38
CA GLU A 249 4.30 -12.80 -13.74
C GLU A 249 3.85 -14.24 -13.81
N LEU A 250 4.26 -15.07 -12.84
CA LEU A 250 3.82 -16.45 -12.72
C LEU A 250 2.29 -16.54 -12.56
N MET A 251 1.69 -15.68 -11.73
CA MET A 251 0.24 -15.62 -11.56
C MET A 251 -0.48 -15.22 -12.85
N LYS A 252 0.04 -14.23 -13.60
CA LYS A 252 -0.51 -13.83 -14.91
C LYS A 252 -0.45 -14.97 -15.91
N LEU A 253 0.67 -15.69 -15.98
CA LEU A 253 0.83 -16.86 -16.85
C LEU A 253 -0.14 -17.98 -16.48
N TRP A 254 -0.30 -18.26 -15.19
CA TRP A 254 -1.25 -19.26 -14.71
C TRP A 254 -2.71 -18.88 -15.06
N CYS A 255 -3.11 -17.61 -14.84
CA CYS A 255 -4.42 -17.13 -15.24
C CYS A 255 -4.65 -17.24 -16.75
N ALA A 256 -3.67 -16.85 -17.56
CA ALA A 256 -3.75 -16.96 -19.01
C ALA A 256 -3.90 -18.43 -19.47
N GLN A 257 -3.18 -19.34 -18.83
CA GLN A 257 -3.31 -20.77 -19.07
C GLN A 257 -4.74 -21.26 -18.78
N LYS A 258 -5.31 -20.90 -17.65
CA LYS A 258 -6.68 -21.27 -17.25
C LYS A 258 -7.73 -20.77 -18.24
N VAL A 259 -7.62 -19.50 -18.66
CA VAL A 259 -8.53 -18.93 -19.67
C VAL A 259 -8.42 -19.69 -20.99
N THR A 260 -7.20 -20.03 -21.41
CA THR A 260 -6.95 -20.77 -22.65
C THR A 260 -7.50 -22.20 -22.58
N GLU A 261 -7.29 -22.91 -21.48
CA GLU A 261 -7.85 -24.25 -21.24
C GLU A 261 -9.37 -24.24 -21.35
N GLU A 262 -10.03 -23.28 -20.70
CA GLU A 262 -11.50 -23.13 -20.76
C GLU A 262 -11.98 -22.81 -22.17
N ARG A 263 -11.29 -21.92 -22.88
CA ARG A 263 -11.63 -21.60 -24.28
C ARG A 263 -11.49 -22.82 -25.19
N CYS A 264 -10.43 -23.60 -25.02
CA CYS A 264 -10.25 -24.85 -25.76
C CYS A 264 -11.37 -25.86 -25.45
N ARG A 265 -11.81 -25.95 -24.20
CA ARG A 265 -12.91 -26.83 -23.80
C ARG A 265 -14.22 -26.44 -24.48
N VAL A 266 -14.54 -25.15 -24.49
CA VAL A 266 -15.75 -24.62 -25.17
C VAL A 266 -15.70 -24.87 -26.65
N LEU A 267 -14.57 -24.60 -27.32
CA LEU A 267 -14.42 -24.83 -28.76
C LEU A 267 -14.53 -26.30 -29.15
N LYS A 268 -13.95 -27.22 -28.34
CA LYS A 268 -14.10 -28.66 -28.55
C LYS A 268 -15.56 -29.10 -28.45
N ALA A 269 -16.31 -28.59 -27.45
CA ALA A 269 -17.72 -28.88 -27.32
C ALA A 269 -18.53 -28.37 -28.53
N GLN A 270 -18.25 -27.15 -29.02
CA GLN A 270 -18.86 -26.61 -30.22
C GLN A 270 -18.57 -27.45 -31.47
N LEU A 271 -17.31 -27.90 -31.62
CA LEU A 271 -16.90 -28.75 -32.74
C LEU A 271 -17.70 -30.08 -32.73
N MET A 272 -17.82 -30.74 -31.55
CA MET A 272 -18.60 -31.98 -31.42
C MET A 272 -20.08 -31.82 -31.85
N VAL A 273 -20.68 -30.67 -31.47
CA VAL A 273 -22.08 -30.35 -31.88
C VAL A 273 -22.18 -30.21 -33.41
N LEU A 274 -21.23 -29.48 -34.02
CA LEU A 274 -21.23 -29.27 -35.45
C LEU A 274 -20.95 -30.56 -36.22
N GLU A 275 -20.05 -31.40 -35.77
CA GLU A 275 -19.78 -32.72 -36.35
C GLU A 275 -21.01 -33.65 -36.26
N GLY A 276 -21.75 -33.62 -35.17
CA GLY A 276 -23.03 -34.34 -35.01
C GLY A 276 -24.09 -33.89 -36.02
N GLN A 277 -24.16 -32.56 -36.31
CA GLN A 277 -25.12 -31.99 -37.27
C GLN A 277 -24.77 -32.28 -38.75
N LEU A 278 -23.55 -32.66 -39.04
CA LEU A 278 -23.12 -33.02 -40.39
C LEU A 278 -23.36 -34.50 -40.71
N LEU A 279 -23.68 -35.31 -39.73
CA LEU A 279 -23.92 -36.76 -39.89
C LEU A 279 -25.41 -37.11 -39.95
N ASP A 280 -26.29 -36.17 -39.69
CA ASP A 280 -27.77 -36.22 -39.90
C ASP A 280 -28.12 -35.58 -41.24
#